data_750579fd1eb90744eeeefc584513ca19
#
_entry.id   750579fd1eb90744eeeefc584513ca19
#
_cell.length_a   1.000
_cell.length_b   1.000
_cell.length_c   1.000
_cell.angle_alpha   90.00
_cell.angle_beta   90.00
_cell.angle_gamma   90.00
#
_symmetry.space_group_name_H-M   'P 1'
#
loop_
_entity.id
_entity.type
_entity.pdbx_description
1 polymer ?
#
loop_
_entity_poly.entity_id
_entity_poly.type
_entity_poly.pdbx_seq_one_letter_code
_entity_poly.pdbx_strand_id
1 'polypeptide(L)'
;MPVRLYGLVVLVLLLTAGCVSTNAQPVTPAPTSRTPAPAKVARPWRPGDPQLGAQVLWYAYPGETDASVRTNALRLVNHMVGKHMNALSVTFPFVTAGPTASRVTASAETPSVRHLAMLLDTAAAAGLRITVRPLLDEKSLVAQDPLAWRGSLAPTDRTAWFRSYEAFLRPYLTLAARHHASTFVLGVEMTSLEDDQHWRTLIAAARRLFRGELSYDANWDDYVSRHVPVPVEHLGVDAYFPLAGLGDDATVAQIAAGWERWLDRKSTGKLPRIVLSEVGIIAEKGAYRHPAVWKGGGQPDFTVQKRWFEAACQVARDRDMAGLYWWNLDFHADPATPSDSLTSFLGRPAESALTSCFRTWPR
;
A
#
# COMPACT_ATOMS: atom_id res chain seq x y z
N MET A 1 60.56 -48.17 -40.28
CA MET A 1 61.79 -48.55 -39.59
C MET A 1 62.14 -47.47 -38.59
N PRO A 2 62.51 -47.76 -37.33
CA PRO A 2 62.48 -49.03 -36.60
C PRO A 2 61.63 -48.92 -35.31
N VAL A 3 61.23 -50.09 -34.85
CA VAL A 3 60.69 -50.50 -33.61
C VAL A 3 61.63 -50.25 -32.44
N ARG A 4 61.17 -49.76 -31.29
CA ARG A 4 61.82 -50.00 -29.99
C ARG A 4 60.81 -50.42 -28.93
N LEU A 5 60.97 -51.66 -28.51
CA LEU A 5 60.43 -52.29 -27.30
C LEU A 5 61.07 -51.70 -26.04
N TYR A 6 60.35 -51.45 -24.98
CA TYR A 6 60.84 -51.48 -23.60
C TYR A 6 59.60 -51.78 -22.71
N GLY A 7 59.55 -52.86 -22.08
CA GLY A 7 60.15 -53.27 -20.86
C GLY A 7 59.10 -53.12 -19.72
N LEU A 8 58.38 -54.24 -19.42
CA LEU A 8 57.40 -54.34 -18.32
C LEU A 8 58.17 -54.50 -17.00
N VAL A 9 58.03 -53.54 -16.08
CA VAL A 9 58.45 -53.70 -14.69
C VAL A 9 57.20 -53.85 -13.83
N VAL A 10 56.98 -55.05 -13.28
CA VAL A 10 55.92 -55.35 -12.31
C VAL A 10 56.44 -54.93 -10.93
N LEU A 11 55.81 -53.91 -10.34
CA LEU A 11 56.07 -53.52 -8.97
C LEU A 11 54.92 -54.04 -8.10
N VAL A 12 55.25 -55.04 -7.27
CA VAL A 12 54.29 -55.57 -6.26
C VAL A 12 54.26 -54.64 -5.06
N LEU A 13 53.22 -53.91 -4.88
CA LEU A 13 52.96 -53.11 -3.68
C LEU A 13 52.08 -53.90 -2.69
N LEU A 14 52.67 -54.24 -1.57
CA LEU A 14 52.01 -54.82 -0.39
C LEU A 14 51.07 -53.71 0.26
N LEU A 15 49.77 -53.92 0.17
CA LEU A 15 48.76 -53.10 0.87
C LEU A 15 48.64 -53.57 2.33
N THR A 16 49.18 -52.81 3.26
CA THR A 16 48.80 -52.90 4.69
C THR A 16 47.47 -52.19 4.94
N ALA A 17 46.47 -52.94 5.28
CA ALA A 17 45.17 -52.42 5.69
C ALA A 17 45.28 -51.80 7.10
N GLY A 18 45.37 -50.47 7.16
CA GLY A 18 45.22 -49.70 8.38
C GLY A 18 43.74 -49.34 8.58
N CYS A 19 43.08 -49.92 9.59
CA CYS A 19 41.75 -49.48 10.03
C CYS A 19 41.84 -48.08 10.61
N VAL A 20 41.42 -47.06 9.83
CA VAL A 20 41.18 -45.72 10.36
C VAL A 20 39.75 -45.66 10.86
N SER A 21 39.56 -45.71 12.17
CA SER A 21 38.28 -45.44 12.81
C SER A 21 37.97 -43.96 12.68
N THR A 22 37.17 -43.58 11.72
CA THR A 22 36.60 -42.22 11.64
C THR A 22 35.53 -42.06 12.70
N ASN A 23 35.86 -41.43 13.82
CA ASN A 23 34.88 -40.90 14.75
C ASN A 23 34.14 -39.76 14.04
N ALA A 24 33.03 -40.06 13.36
CA ALA A 24 32.08 -39.06 12.91
C ALA A 24 31.42 -38.44 14.14
N GLN A 25 31.83 -37.26 14.54
CA GLN A 25 31.07 -36.47 15.48
C GLN A 25 29.68 -36.17 14.86
N PRO A 26 28.59 -36.30 15.63
CA PRO A 26 27.27 -35.90 15.15
C PRO A 26 27.30 -34.40 14.83
N VAL A 27 27.09 -34.07 13.54
CA VAL A 27 26.90 -32.68 13.11
C VAL A 27 25.62 -32.21 13.72
N THR A 28 25.71 -31.41 14.78
CA THR A 28 24.57 -30.69 15.34
C THR A 28 24.04 -29.77 14.22
N PRO A 29 22.75 -29.90 13.82
CA PRO A 29 22.20 -28.99 12.82
C PRO A 29 22.37 -27.56 13.33
N ALA A 30 22.94 -26.67 12.53
CA ALA A 30 23.01 -25.26 12.84
C ALA A 30 21.61 -24.76 13.22
N PRO A 31 21.46 -23.94 14.26
CA PRO A 31 20.16 -23.42 14.62
C PRO A 31 19.59 -22.69 13.43
N THR A 32 18.47 -23.17 12.92
CA THR A 32 17.70 -22.47 11.89
C THR A 32 17.35 -21.10 12.47
N SER A 33 17.95 -20.05 11.95
CA SER A 33 17.66 -18.67 12.37
C SER A 33 16.18 -18.41 12.09
N ARG A 34 15.34 -18.52 13.12
CA ARG A 34 13.95 -18.13 13.05
C ARG A 34 13.90 -16.64 12.74
N THR A 35 13.24 -16.27 11.67
CA THR A 35 12.93 -14.86 11.40
C THR A 35 12.27 -14.28 12.66
N PRO A 36 12.74 -13.13 13.19
CA PRO A 36 12.13 -12.53 14.36
C PRO A 36 10.63 -12.30 14.14
N ALA A 37 9.82 -12.53 15.17
CA ALA A 37 8.39 -12.23 15.13
C ALA A 37 8.19 -10.71 15.15
N PRO A 38 7.17 -10.17 14.46
CA PRO A 38 6.87 -8.75 14.48
C PRO A 38 6.36 -8.32 15.87
N ALA A 39 6.54 -7.04 16.18
CA ALA A 39 5.89 -6.39 17.30
C ALA A 39 4.36 -6.54 17.20
N LYS A 40 3.68 -6.53 18.34
CA LYS A 40 2.22 -6.67 18.38
C LYS A 40 1.55 -5.32 18.55
N VAL A 41 0.44 -5.12 17.84
CA VAL A 41 -0.43 -3.96 18.00
C VAL A 41 -0.98 -3.93 19.43
N ALA A 42 -0.75 -2.84 20.13
CA ALA A 42 -1.24 -2.68 21.51
C ALA A 42 -2.77 -2.63 21.61
N ARG A 43 -3.42 -2.12 20.53
CA ARG A 43 -4.87 -2.00 20.42
C ARG A 43 -5.31 -2.57 19.07
N PRO A 44 -5.43 -3.91 18.93
CA PRO A 44 -5.90 -4.52 17.69
C PRO A 44 -7.29 -4.00 17.32
N TRP A 45 -7.49 -3.74 16.03
CA TRP A 45 -8.78 -3.29 15.52
C TRP A 45 -9.90 -4.32 15.78
N ARG A 46 -11.08 -3.82 16.14
CA ARG A 46 -12.31 -4.62 16.30
C ARG A 46 -13.43 -3.97 15.46
N PRO A 47 -14.47 -4.72 15.05
CA PRO A 47 -15.62 -4.14 14.40
C PRO A 47 -16.20 -2.95 15.18
N GLY A 48 -16.30 -1.81 14.51
CA GLY A 48 -16.71 -0.54 15.11
C GLY A 48 -15.58 0.38 15.54
N ASP A 49 -14.35 -0.13 15.69
CA ASP A 49 -13.19 0.74 15.96
C ASP A 49 -12.76 1.48 14.68
N PRO A 50 -12.16 2.68 14.81
CA PRO A 50 -11.56 3.36 13.65
C PRO A 50 -10.33 2.61 13.13
N GLN A 51 -10.20 2.61 11.81
CA GLN A 51 -9.03 2.10 11.12
C GLN A 51 -7.94 3.18 11.10
N LEU A 52 -6.86 2.98 11.84
CA LEU A 52 -5.78 3.94 12.00
C LEU A 52 -4.52 3.39 11.35
N GLY A 53 -4.20 3.86 10.15
CA GLY A 53 -3.16 3.22 9.36
C GLY A 53 -2.41 4.14 8.41
N ALA A 54 -1.65 3.51 7.52
CA ALA A 54 -1.03 4.13 6.37
C ALA A 54 -1.17 3.23 5.14
N GLN A 55 -1.11 3.85 3.96
CA GLN A 55 -0.93 3.17 2.69
C GLN A 55 0.52 2.76 2.58
N VAL A 56 0.78 1.46 2.47
CA VAL A 56 2.09 0.91 2.13
C VAL A 56 2.18 0.83 0.61
N LEU A 57 2.89 1.76 0.01
CA LEU A 57 3.07 1.82 -1.43
C LEU A 57 4.22 0.90 -1.84
N TRP A 58 3.93 -0.09 -2.67
CA TRP A 58 4.90 -1.08 -3.10
C TRP A 58 5.01 -1.18 -4.61
N TYR A 59 6.06 -0.59 -5.15
CA TYR A 59 6.54 -0.83 -6.51
C TYR A 59 7.68 -1.84 -6.44
N ALA A 60 7.46 -3.07 -6.91
CA ALA A 60 8.50 -4.09 -6.96
C ALA A 60 9.63 -3.67 -7.90
N TYR A 61 10.84 -4.16 -7.66
CA TYR A 61 11.97 -3.93 -8.54
C TYR A 61 12.68 -5.25 -8.93
N PRO A 62 13.38 -5.28 -10.07
CA PRO A 62 14.12 -6.46 -10.49
C PRO A 62 15.13 -6.88 -9.42
N GLY A 63 15.13 -8.16 -9.06
CA GLY A 63 16.07 -8.71 -8.06
C GLY A 63 15.55 -8.70 -6.62
N GLU A 64 14.31 -8.28 -6.35
CA GLU A 64 13.70 -8.52 -5.05
C GLU A 64 13.73 -10.00 -4.67
N THR A 65 14.29 -10.30 -3.50
CA THR A 65 14.36 -11.66 -2.96
C THR A 65 13.37 -11.86 -1.81
N ASP A 66 12.98 -13.11 -1.55
CA ASP A 66 12.18 -13.44 -0.36
C ASP A 66 12.82 -12.90 0.94
N ALA A 67 14.15 -12.91 1.03
CA ALA A 67 14.86 -12.43 2.21
C ALA A 67 14.72 -10.92 2.37
N SER A 68 14.91 -10.14 1.29
CA SER A 68 14.73 -8.68 1.32
C SER A 68 13.28 -8.30 1.62
N VAL A 69 12.32 -8.98 1.01
CA VAL A 69 10.88 -8.75 1.27
C VAL A 69 10.52 -9.02 2.73
N ARG A 70 10.97 -10.15 3.31
CA ARG A 70 10.72 -10.43 4.75
C ARG A 70 11.34 -9.38 5.67
N THR A 71 12.56 -8.94 5.36
CA THR A 71 13.26 -7.91 6.15
C THR A 71 12.49 -6.58 6.10
N ASN A 72 12.08 -6.15 4.89
CA ASN A 72 11.32 -4.92 4.70
C ASN A 72 9.94 -5.00 5.39
N ALA A 73 9.22 -6.11 5.19
CA ALA A 73 7.93 -6.33 5.82
C ALA A 73 8.01 -6.25 7.35
N LEU A 74 8.99 -6.93 7.95
CA LEU A 74 9.19 -6.92 9.41
C LEU A 74 9.52 -5.51 9.92
N ARG A 75 10.45 -4.82 9.25
CA ARG A 75 10.89 -3.47 9.60
C ARG A 75 9.72 -2.49 9.53
N LEU A 76 8.97 -2.50 8.42
CA LEU A 76 7.84 -1.61 8.20
C LEU A 76 6.69 -1.87 9.18
N VAL A 77 6.31 -3.12 9.37
CA VAL A 77 5.24 -3.51 10.32
C VAL A 77 5.62 -3.11 11.74
N ASN A 78 6.87 -3.34 12.17
CA ASN A 78 7.33 -2.91 13.50
C ASN A 78 7.27 -1.39 13.66
N HIS A 79 7.62 -0.64 12.62
CA HIS A 79 7.51 0.81 12.62
C HIS A 79 6.04 1.26 12.77
N MET A 80 5.14 0.71 11.97
CA MET A 80 3.70 1.02 12.04
C MET A 80 3.13 0.75 13.43
N VAL A 81 3.45 -0.40 14.03
CA VAL A 81 3.04 -0.76 15.40
C VAL A 81 3.59 0.26 16.40
N GLY A 82 4.86 0.66 16.27
CA GLY A 82 5.50 1.67 17.12
C GLY A 82 4.85 3.07 16.99
N LYS A 83 4.16 3.33 15.89
CA LYS A 83 3.40 4.58 15.65
C LYS A 83 1.91 4.47 16.02
N HIS A 84 1.52 3.45 16.76
CA HIS A 84 0.16 3.18 17.22
C HIS A 84 -0.86 2.89 16.10
N MET A 85 -0.39 2.47 14.93
CA MET A 85 -1.27 2.01 13.86
C MET A 85 -1.91 0.67 14.24
N ASN A 86 -3.20 0.50 13.89
CA ASN A 86 -3.94 -0.76 14.03
C ASN A 86 -4.36 -1.34 12.68
N ALA A 87 -4.04 -0.65 11.59
CA ALA A 87 -4.38 -1.02 10.22
C ALA A 87 -3.23 -0.76 9.25
N LEU A 88 -3.19 -1.57 8.18
CA LEU A 88 -2.28 -1.46 7.04
C LEU A 88 -3.10 -1.60 5.77
N SER A 89 -2.88 -0.72 4.80
CA SER A 89 -3.36 -0.89 3.43
C SER A 89 -2.17 -1.06 2.51
N VAL A 90 -2.08 -2.19 1.79
CA VAL A 90 -1.01 -2.39 0.80
C VAL A 90 -1.50 -1.96 -0.57
N THR A 91 -0.86 -0.91 -1.11
CA THR A 91 -1.12 -0.35 -2.42
C THR A 91 -0.02 -0.76 -3.39
N PHE A 92 -0.39 -1.35 -4.54
CA PHE A 92 0.55 -1.82 -5.54
C PHE A 92 0.03 -1.61 -6.96
N PRO A 93 0.93 -1.37 -7.95
CA PRO A 93 0.52 -0.97 -9.29
C PRO A 93 -0.02 -2.12 -10.13
N PHE A 94 -0.96 -1.76 -11.00
CA PHE A 94 -1.24 -2.44 -12.27
C PHE A 94 -1.27 -1.41 -13.39
N VAL A 95 -1.23 -1.84 -14.65
CA VAL A 95 -1.09 -0.94 -15.79
C VAL A 95 -2.10 -1.24 -16.91
N THR A 96 -2.32 -0.22 -17.72
CA THR A 96 -2.96 -0.32 -19.04
C THR A 96 -2.08 0.37 -20.07
N ALA A 97 -2.15 0.00 -21.34
CA ALA A 97 -1.27 0.54 -22.39
C ALA A 97 -1.59 2.00 -22.80
N GLY A 98 -2.52 2.64 -22.14
CA GLY A 98 -2.94 4.03 -22.37
C GLY A 98 -4.39 4.25 -21.97
N PRO A 99 -4.91 5.49 -22.02
CA PRO A 99 -6.23 5.84 -21.49
C PRO A 99 -7.39 5.16 -22.25
N THR A 100 -7.21 4.81 -23.53
CA THR A 100 -8.22 4.15 -24.37
C THR A 100 -8.03 2.65 -24.51
N ALA A 101 -6.97 2.08 -23.92
CA ALA A 101 -6.70 0.65 -24.01
C ALA A 101 -7.77 -0.16 -23.29
N SER A 102 -8.16 -1.29 -23.89
CA SER A 102 -9.22 -2.16 -23.40
C SER A 102 -8.70 -3.35 -22.59
N ARG A 103 -7.48 -3.26 -22.07
CA ARG A 103 -6.85 -4.33 -21.31
C ARG A 103 -5.95 -3.78 -20.20
N VAL A 104 -6.06 -4.39 -19.04
CA VAL A 104 -5.14 -4.18 -17.91
C VAL A 104 -4.25 -5.40 -17.70
N THR A 105 -3.06 -5.17 -17.16
CA THR A 105 -2.08 -6.23 -16.84
C THR A 105 -1.28 -5.86 -15.61
N ALA A 106 -0.62 -6.86 -15.00
CA ALA A 106 0.50 -6.59 -14.12
C ALA A 106 1.68 -5.99 -14.91
N SER A 107 2.50 -5.20 -14.26
CA SER A 107 3.80 -4.72 -14.76
C SER A 107 4.97 -5.40 -14.06
N ALA A 108 6.19 -5.09 -14.46
CA ALA A 108 7.38 -5.52 -13.73
C ALA A 108 7.46 -4.93 -12.31
N GLU A 109 6.77 -3.82 -12.07
CA GLU A 109 6.68 -3.16 -10.76
C GLU A 109 5.51 -3.69 -9.90
N THR A 110 4.67 -4.59 -10.42
CA THR A 110 3.60 -5.24 -9.65
C THR A 110 4.20 -6.34 -8.77
N PRO A 111 4.11 -6.28 -7.44
CA PRO A 111 4.63 -7.31 -6.56
C PRO A 111 3.99 -8.68 -6.85
N SER A 112 4.79 -9.73 -6.79
CA SER A 112 4.26 -11.08 -6.96
C SER A 112 3.29 -11.44 -5.83
N VAL A 113 2.31 -12.30 -6.12
CA VAL A 113 1.37 -12.84 -5.11
C VAL A 113 2.13 -13.46 -3.93
N ARG A 114 3.28 -14.13 -4.19
CA ARG A 114 4.15 -14.71 -3.16
C ARG A 114 4.77 -13.66 -2.24
N HIS A 115 5.28 -12.57 -2.81
CA HIS A 115 5.88 -11.48 -2.03
C HIS A 115 4.83 -10.73 -1.22
N LEU A 116 3.67 -10.44 -1.83
CA LEU A 116 2.55 -9.84 -1.09
C LEU A 116 2.11 -10.71 0.09
N ALA A 117 2.05 -12.05 -0.08
CA ALA A 117 1.74 -12.97 1.02
C ALA A 117 2.65 -12.77 2.23
N MET A 118 3.94 -12.55 2.01
CA MET A 118 4.90 -12.34 3.12
C MET A 118 4.62 -11.08 3.94
N LEU A 119 4.22 -9.99 3.27
CA LEU A 119 3.80 -8.77 3.97
C LEU A 119 2.50 -8.99 4.73
N LEU A 120 1.49 -9.62 4.09
CA LEU A 120 0.20 -9.89 4.73
C LEU A 120 0.36 -10.81 5.96
N ASP A 121 1.19 -11.86 5.86
CA ASP A 121 1.50 -12.75 6.99
C ASP A 121 2.16 -11.98 8.14
N THR A 122 3.10 -11.10 7.83
CA THR A 122 3.80 -10.29 8.84
C THR A 122 2.82 -9.33 9.51
N ALA A 123 1.96 -8.66 8.74
CA ALA A 123 0.93 -7.73 9.24
C ALA A 123 -0.12 -8.46 10.10
N ALA A 124 -0.60 -9.62 9.65
CA ALA A 124 -1.52 -10.47 10.40
C ALA A 124 -0.88 -10.97 11.70
N ALA A 125 0.38 -11.41 11.65
CA ALA A 125 1.13 -11.81 12.82
C ALA A 125 1.30 -10.66 13.82
N ALA A 126 1.37 -9.40 13.39
CA ALA A 126 1.38 -8.23 14.26
C ALA A 126 0.00 -7.89 14.84
N GLY A 127 -1.08 -8.36 14.25
CA GLY A 127 -2.46 -8.04 14.63
C GLY A 127 -2.99 -6.75 13.97
N LEU A 128 -2.40 -6.35 12.83
CA LEU A 128 -2.91 -5.25 12.01
C LEU A 128 -4.15 -5.70 11.22
N ARG A 129 -5.14 -4.82 11.10
CA ARG A 129 -6.20 -4.93 10.10
C ARG A 129 -5.61 -4.73 8.71
N ILE A 130 -5.95 -5.58 7.76
CA ILE A 130 -5.32 -5.58 6.44
C ILE A 130 -6.30 -5.18 5.36
N THR A 131 -5.91 -4.21 4.53
CA THR A 131 -6.57 -3.84 3.28
C THR A 131 -5.63 -4.14 2.10
N VAL A 132 -6.16 -4.75 1.04
CA VAL A 132 -5.44 -4.99 -0.22
C VAL A 132 -5.99 -4.02 -1.27
N ARG A 133 -5.13 -3.20 -1.86
CA ARG A 133 -5.51 -2.04 -2.69
C ARG A 133 -4.69 -1.98 -3.99
N PRO A 134 -5.10 -2.69 -5.06
CA PRO A 134 -4.51 -2.48 -6.39
C PRO A 134 -4.77 -1.07 -6.90
N LEU A 135 -3.76 -0.42 -7.47
CA LEU A 135 -3.82 0.96 -7.97
C LEU A 135 -3.38 1.02 -9.43
N LEU A 136 -4.17 1.66 -10.29
CA LEU A 136 -3.75 1.89 -11.67
C LEU A 136 -2.59 2.89 -11.69
N ASP A 137 -1.43 2.45 -12.17
CA ASP A 137 -0.27 3.32 -12.38
C ASP A 137 -0.48 4.20 -13.61
N GLU A 138 -0.31 5.50 -13.43
CA GLU A 138 -0.56 6.50 -14.45
C GLU A 138 0.61 6.70 -15.42
N LYS A 139 1.78 6.10 -15.17
CA LYS A 139 2.97 6.28 -16.04
C LYS A 139 2.66 6.03 -17.52
N SER A 140 1.89 4.97 -17.81
CA SER A 140 1.51 4.63 -19.19
C SER A 140 0.43 5.56 -19.75
N LEU A 141 -0.39 6.17 -18.90
CA LEU A 141 -1.42 7.13 -19.31
C LEU A 141 -0.77 8.45 -19.72
N VAL A 142 0.03 9.04 -18.82
CA VAL A 142 0.71 10.32 -19.06
C VAL A 142 1.76 10.25 -20.17
N ALA A 143 2.28 9.06 -20.46
CA ALA A 143 3.20 8.86 -21.59
C ALA A 143 2.51 9.08 -22.96
N GLN A 144 1.19 8.92 -23.04
CA GLN A 144 0.42 9.10 -24.25
C GLN A 144 -0.37 10.42 -24.27
N ASP A 145 -0.88 10.83 -23.11
CA ASP A 145 -1.57 12.09 -22.91
C ASP A 145 -1.14 12.68 -21.55
N PRO A 146 -0.39 13.80 -21.53
CA PRO A 146 0.10 14.42 -20.31
C PRO A 146 -0.98 14.86 -19.31
N LEU A 147 -2.23 14.97 -19.76
CA LEU A 147 -3.39 15.31 -18.94
C LEU A 147 -4.17 14.07 -18.47
N ALA A 148 -3.83 12.89 -18.98
CA ALA A 148 -4.51 11.67 -18.60
C ALA A 148 -4.11 11.24 -17.19
N TRP A 149 -5.11 10.78 -16.46
CA TRP A 149 -4.98 10.17 -15.12
C TRP A 149 -6.01 9.04 -15.01
N ARG A 150 -5.98 8.27 -13.93
CA ARG A 150 -6.88 7.11 -13.78
C ARG A 150 -8.37 7.46 -13.84
N GLY A 151 -8.72 8.68 -13.44
CA GLY A 151 -10.10 9.18 -13.55
C GLY A 151 -10.55 9.54 -14.98
N SER A 152 -9.64 9.60 -15.96
CA SER A 152 -9.95 9.93 -17.37
C SER A 152 -9.92 8.72 -18.30
N LEU A 153 -9.95 7.49 -17.78
CA LEU A 153 -9.97 6.27 -18.57
C LEU A 153 -11.16 6.22 -19.53
N ALA A 154 -10.91 5.93 -20.79
CA ALA A 154 -11.94 5.81 -21.83
C ALA A 154 -11.71 4.57 -22.72
N PRO A 155 -11.73 3.35 -22.15
CA PRO A 155 -11.48 2.12 -22.92
C PRO A 155 -12.39 2.01 -24.12
N THR A 156 -11.84 1.68 -25.29
CA THR A 156 -12.62 1.50 -26.52
C THR A 156 -13.58 0.31 -26.45
N ASP A 157 -13.24 -0.70 -25.65
CA ASP A 157 -14.13 -1.82 -25.31
C ASP A 157 -14.14 -1.98 -23.76
N ARG A 158 -15.17 -1.42 -23.12
CA ARG A 158 -15.35 -1.50 -21.67
C ARG A 158 -15.56 -2.94 -21.19
N THR A 159 -16.23 -3.78 -21.97
CA THR A 159 -16.45 -5.19 -21.63
C THR A 159 -15.13 -5.95 -21.56
N ALA A 160 -14.26 -5.77 -22.57
CA ALA A 160 -12.92 -6.37 -22.57
C ALA A 160 -12.05 -5.82 -21.42
N TRP A 161 -12.15 -4.51 -21.15
CA TRP A 161 -11.43 -3.89 -20.03
C TRP A 161 -11.81 -4.52 -18.68
N PHE A 162 -13.10 -4.55 -18.33
CA PHE A 162 -13.58 -5.14 -17.09
C PHE A 162 -13.29 -6.63 -16.98
N ARG A 163 -13.36 -7.38 -18.09
CA ARG A 163 -12.99 -8.81 -18.12
C ARG A 163 -11.51 -8.99 -17.81
N SER A 164 -10.63 -8.19 -18.39
CA SER A 164 -9.20 -8.26 -18.12
C SER A 164 -8.88 -7.79 -16.69
N TYR A 165 -9.64 -6.81 -16.18
CA TYR A 165 -9.50 -6.33 -14.81
C TYR A 165 -9.92 -7.40 -13.79
N GLU A 166 -11.05 -8.09 -14.00
CA GLU A 166 -11.43 -9.25 -13.19
C GLU A 166 -10.35 -10.33 -13.18
N ALA A 167 -9.81 -10.65 -14.35
CA ALA A 167 -8.74 -11.65 -14.47
C ALA A 167 -7.47 -11.23 -13.70
N PHE A 168 -7.11 -9.94 -13.76
CA PHE A 168 -6.00 -9.38 -12.98
C PHE A 168 -6.28 -9.46 -11.46
N LEU A 169 -7.46 -9.08 -11.00
CA LEU A 169 -7.79 -9.05 -9.57
C LEU A 169 -7.91 -10.44 -8.93
N ARG A 170 -8.27 -11.47 -9.70
CA ARG A 170 -8.55 -12.82 -9.20
C ARG A 170 -7.47 -13.41 -8.28
N PRO A 171 -6.18 -13.44 -8.65
CA PRO A 171 -5.13 -13.97 -7.77
C PRO A 171 -5.00 -13.18 -6.46
N TYR A 172 -5.18 -11.86 -6.49
CA TYR A 172 -5.08 -10.99 -5.32
C TYR A 172 -6.29 -11.10 -4.40
N LEU A 173 -7.50 -11.30 -4.94
CA LEU A 173 -8.70 -11.61 -4.16
C LEU A 173 -8.55 -12.95 -3.42
N THR A 174 -7.99 -13.96 -4.12
CA THR A 174 -7.70 -15.27 -3.52
C THR A 174 -6.63 -15.15 -2.43
N LEU A 175 -5.58 -14.34 -2.66
CA LEU A 175 -4.55 -14.03 -1.68
C LEU A 175 -5.17 -13.36 -0.44
N ALA A 176 -5.95 -12.30 -0.64
CA ALA A 176 -6.61 -11.57 0.43
C ALA A 176 -7.47 -12.48 1.31
N ALA A 177 -8.23 -13.40 0.69
CA ALA A 177 -9.03 -14.38 1.41
C ALA A 177 -8.18 -15.35 2.23
N ARG A 178 -7.07 -15.86 1.68
CA ARG A 178 -6.17 -16.81 2.36
C ARG A 178 -5.42 -16.21 3.53
N HIS A 179 -5.06 -14.95 3.44
CA HIS A 179 -4.30 -14.24 4.47
C HIS A 179 -5.18 -13.34 5.34
N HIS A 180 -6.51 -13.63 5.38
CA HIS A 180 -7.49 -12.99 6.27
C HIS A 180 -7.50 -11.46 6.18
N ALA A 181 -7.26 -10.90 4.98
CA ALA A 181 -7.45 -9.47 4.77
C ALA A 181 -8.90 -9.09 5.10
N SER A 182 -9.09 -7.94 5.71
CA SER A 182 -10.41 -7.45 6.11
C SER A 182 -11.14 -6.78 4.94
N THR A 183 -10.39 -6.04 4.10
CA THR A 183 -10.93 -5.27 3.00
C THR A 183 -10.14 -5.50 1.71
N PHE A 184 -10.86 -5.50 0.59
CA PHE A 184 -10.28 -5.45 -0.76
C PHE A 184 -10.87 -4.26 -1.50
N VAL A 185 -10.01 -3.34 -1.96
CA VAL A 185 -10.41 -2.17 -2.75
C VAL A 185 -10.51 -2.58 -4.22
N LEU A 186 -11.71 -2.47 -4.79
CA LEU A 186 -11.99 -2.89 -6.16
C LEU A 186 -11.65 -1.83 -7.22
N GLY A 187 -11.46 -0.59 -6.81
CA GLY A 187 -11.09 0.50 -7.71
C GLY A 187 -10.73 1.75 -6.93
N VAL A 188 -9.89 2.58 -7.52
CA VAL A 188 -9.40 3.81 -6.94
C VAL A 188 -9.52 4.92 -8.00
N GLU A 189 -10.29 5.96 -7.70
CA GLU A 189 -10.41 7.18 -8.50
C GLU A 189 -10.69 6.95 -10.01
N MET A 190 -11.41 5.92 -10.36
CA MET A 190 -11.75 5.60 -11.76
C MET A 190 -13.02 6.37 -12.20
N THR A 191 -13.01 7.68 -12.04
CA THR A 191 -14.15 8.60 -12.19
C THR A 191 -14.98 8.35 -13.44
N SER A 192 -14.35 8.19 -14.61
CA SER A 192 -14.99 7.98 -15.91
C SER A 192 -15.63 6.60 -16.10
N LEU A 193 -15.35 5.67 -15.19
CA LEU A 193 -15.89 4.31 -15.20
C LEU A 193 -16.84 4.03 -14.03
N GLU A 194 -17.05 4.97 -13.10
CA GLU A 194 -17.83 4.73 -11.88
C GLU A 194 -19.29 4.36 -12.15
N ASP A 195 -19.90 4.90 -13.20
CA ASP A 195 -21.28 4.62 -13.60
C ASP A 195 -21.44 3.36 -14.48
N ASP A 196 -20.34 2.65 -14.76
CA ASP A 196 -20.37 1.49 -15.65
C ASP A 196 -21.09 0.29 -15.02
N GLN A 197 -22.02 -0.30 -15.79
CA GLN A 197 -22.79 -1.46 -15.33
C GLN A 197 -21.94 -2.71 -15.03
N HIS A 198 -20.74 -2.81 -15.58
CA HIS A 198 -19.85 -3.96 -15.35
C HIS A 198 -19.33 -4.06 -13.91
N TRP A 199 -19.40 -2.99 -13.11
CA TRP A 199 -19.10 -3.06 -11.68
C TRP A 199 -19.92 -4.13 -10.95
N ARG A 200 -21.21 -4.28 -11.28
CA ARG A 200 -22.06 -5.30 -10.66
C ARG A 200 -21.54 -6.71 -10.92
N THR A 201 -21.10 -6.98 -12.15
CA THR A 201 -20.53 -8.27 -12.53
C THR A 201 -19.19 -8.51 -11.83
N LEU A 202 -18.32 -7.50 -11.79
CA LEU A 202 -17.03 -7.56 -11.12
C LEU A 202 -17.19 -7.81 -9.60
N ILE A 203 -18.09 -7.09 -8.94
CA ILE A 203 -18.39 -7.26 -7.51
C ILE A 203 -18.93 -8.67 -7.23
N ALA A 204 -19.86 -9.16 -8.05
CA ALA A 204 -20.37 -10.52 -7.91
C ALA A 204 -19.27 -11.60 -8.10
N ALA A 205 -18.34 -11.37 -9.02
CA ALA A 205 -17.18 -12.25 -9.22
C ALA A 205 -16.22 -12.20 -8.01
N ALA A 206 -15.93 -10.99 -7.51
CA ALA A 206 -15.08 -10.79 -6.33
C ALA A 206 -15.66 -11.47 -5.09
N ARG A 207 -16.99 -11.36 -4.87
CA ARG A 207 -17.69 -12.01 -3.73
C ARG A 207 -17.58 -13.53 -3.71
N ARG A 208 -17.41 -14.18 -4.85
CA ARG A 208 -17.18 -15.64 -4.90
C ARG A 208 -15.81 -16.03 -4.34
N LEU A 209 -14.83 -15.12 -4.38
CA LEU A 209 -13.45 -15.37 -3.97
C LEU A 209 -13.11 -14.78 -2.60
N PHE A 210 -13.73 -13.64 -2.25
CA PHE A 210 -13.42 -12.91 -1.04
C PHE A 210 -14.69 -12.56 -0.25
N ARG A 211 -14.72 -12.90 1.03
CA ARG A 211 -15.86 -12.72 1.94
C ARG A 211 -15.73 -11.51 2.87
N GLY A 212 -14.56 -10.86 2.88
CA GLY A 212 -14.34 -9.62 3.60
C GLY A 212 -15.06 -8.43 2.95
N GLU A 213 -14.78 -7.24 3.40
CA GLU A 213 -15.37 -6.00 2.89
C GLU A 213 -14.86 -5.69 1.47
N LEU A 214 -15.75 -5.36 0.55
CA LEU A 214 -15.40 -4.79 -0.75
C LEU A 214 -15.62 -3.29 -0.71
N SER A 215 -14.59 -2.51 -1.10
CA SER A 215 -14.65 -1.05 -1.12
C SER A 215 -14.26 -0.48 -2.48
N TYR A 216 -14.53 0.79 -2.64
CA TYR A 216 -14.06 1.65 -3.72
C TYR A 216 -13.58 2.96 -3.12
N ASP A 217 -12.42 3.44 -3.54
CA ASP A 217 -11.86 4.70 -3.08
C ASP A 217 -12.14 5.80 -4.12
N ALA A 218 -13.00 6.73 -3.76
CA ALA A 218 -13.43 7.83 -4.63
C ALA A 218 -12.47 9.02 -4.50
N ASN A 219 -12.24 9.74 -5.61
CA ASN A 219 -11.58 11.03 -5.54
C ASN A 219 -12.43 12.02 -4.69
N TRP A 220 -11.77 12.91 -3.98
CA TRP A 220 -12.40 13.86 -3.05
C TRP A 220 -13.51 14.70 -3.72
N ASP A 221 -13.31 15.17 -4.95
CA ASP A 221 -14.28 16.01 -5.67
C ASP A 221 -15.51 15.23 -6.11
N ASP A 222 -15.34 13.99 -6.58
CA ASP A 222 -16.46 13.09 -6.89
C ASP A 222 -17.28 12.80 -5.63
N TYR A 223 -16.61 12.50 -4.52
CA TYR A 223 -17.28 12.21 -3.25
C TYR A 223 -18.17 13.39 -2.79
N VAL A 224 -17.67 14.64 -2.85
CA VAL A 224 -18.40 15.79 -2.32
C VAL A 224 -19.41 16.41 -3.30
N SER A 225 -19.24 16.20 -4.62
CA SER A 225 -20.04 16.85 -5.64
C SER A 225 -21.19 16.00 -6.16
N ARG A 226 -21.09 14.67 -6.08
CA ARG A 226 -22.08 13.74 -6.63
C ARG A 226 -22.21 12.45 -5.83
N HIS A 227 -23.18 11.64 -6.18
CA HIS A 227 -23.25 10.27 -5.69
C HIS A 227 -22.26 9.40 -6.48
N VAL A 228 -21.37 8.68 -5.78
CA VAL A 228 -20.49 7.67 -6.38
C VAL A 228 -21.31 6.41 -6.65
N PRO A 229 -21.56 6.03 -7.91
CA PRO A 229 -22.53 4.99 -8.25
C PRO A 229 -22.00 3.57 -8.18
N VAL A 230 -20.71 3.37 -7.85
CA VAL A 230 -20.12 2.03 -7.71
C VAL A 230 -20.83 1.31 -6.56
N PRO A 231 -21.48 0.14 -6.82
CA PRO A 231 -22.36 -0.50 -5.83
C PRO A 231 -21.60 -1.36 -4.80
N VAL A 232 -20.62 -0.76 -4.13
CA VAL A 232 -19.86 -1.37 -3.02
C VAL A 232 -20.52 -1.08 -1.66
N GLU A 233 -20.11 -1.81 -0.63
CA GLU A 233 -20.62 -1.66 0.73
C GLU A 233 -20.00 -0.48 1.47
N HIS A 234 -18.73 -0.19 1.16
CA HIS A 234 -17.92 0.82 1.82
C HIS A 234 -17.23 1.72 0.80
N LEU A 235 -17.23 3.02 1.07
CA LEU A 235 -16.49 4.01 0.31
C LEU A 235 -15.30 4.50 1.12
N GLY A 236 -14.13 4.50 0.48
CA GLY A 236 -13.00 5.32 0.87
C GLY A 236 -13.02 6.65 0.14
N VAL A 237 -12.32 7.62 0.67
CA VAL A 237 -12.14 8.94 0.07
C VAL A 237 -10.66 9.29 0.05
N ASP A 238 -10.12 9.54 -1.13
CA ASP A 238 -8.76 10.06 -1.31
C ASP A 238 -8.82 11.58 -1.11
N ALA A 239 -8.44 12.03 0.10
CA ALA A 239 -8.87 13.30 0.68
C ALA A 239 -7.86 14.43 0.44
N TYR A 240 -7.79 14.93 -0.79
CA TYR A 240 -6.93 16.01 -1.22
C TYR A 240 -7.72 17.33 -1.42
N PHE A 241 -8.44 17.77 -0.40
CA PHE A 241 -9.29 18.97 -0.46
C PHE A 241 -8.47 20.25 -0.64
N PRO A 242 -8.59 20.98 -1.78
CA PRO A 242 -7.81 22.19 -1.99
C PRO A 242 -8.31 23.35 -1.11
N LEU A 243 -7.36 24.03 -0.48
CA LEU A 243 -7.62 25.17 0.42
C LEU A 243 -7.01 26.46 -0.13
N ALA A 244 -7.48 26.87 -1.31
CA ALA A 244 -6.89 27.95 -2.11
C ALA A 244 -6.79 29.31 -1.38
N GLY A 245 -7.62 29.54 -0.36
CA GLY A 245 -7.63 30.79 0.42
C GLY A 245 -6.67 30.81 1.62
N LEU A 246 -5.91 29.72 1.89
CA LEU A 246 -5.03 29.64 3.05
C LEU A 246 -3.57 29.90 2.67
N GLY A 247 -2.88 30.66 3.51
CA GLY A 247 -1.42 30.83 3.48
C GLY A 247 -0.71 29.72 4.25
N ASP A 248 0.64 29.67 4.12
CA ASP A 248 1.46 28.64 4.77
C ASP A 248 1.48 28.75 6.30
N ASP A 249 1.13 29.91 6.84
CA ASP A 249 0.99 30.20 8.27
C ASP A 249 -0.37 29.79 8.85
N ALA A 250 -1.30 29.28 8.02
CA ALA A 250 -2.63 28.87 8.45
C ALA A 250 -2.56 27.92 9.66
N THR A 251 -3.39 28.19 10.63
CA THR A 251 -3.52 27.37 11.84
C THR A 251 -4.20 26.04 11.53
N VAL A 252 -4.00 25.04 12.40
CA VAL A 252 -4.71 23.76 12.31
C VAL A 252 -6.23 23.96 12.26
N ALA A 253 -6.77 24.86 13.07
CA ALA A 253 -8.21 25.15 13.07
C ALA A 253 -8.70 25.75 11.74
N GLN A 254 -7.92 26.61 11.08
CA GLN A 254 -8.27 27.15 9.76
C GLN A 254 -8.26 26.06 8.67
N ILE A 255 -7.27 25.18 8.71
CA ILE A 255 -7.17 24.02 7.78
C ILE A 255 -8.35 23.07 8.02
N ALA A 256 -8.62 22.71 9.27
CA ALA A 256 -9.77 21.87 9.64
C ALA A 256 -11.09 22.49 9.17
N ALA A 257 -11.32 23.78 9.41
CA ALA A 257 -12.49 24.48 8.91
C ALA A 257 -12.57 24.48 7.37
N GLY A 258 -11.43 24.46 6.69
CA GLY A 258 -11.37 24.32 5.23
C GLY A 258 -11.87 22.93 4.78
N TRP A 259 -11.45 21.87 5.45
CA TRP A 259 -11.90 20.49 5.21
C TRP A 259 -13.39 20.33 5.49
N GLU A 260 -13.86 20.88 6.63
CA GLU A 260 -15.26 20.84 7.01
C GLU A 260 -16.16 21.47 5.94
N ARG A 261 -15.78 22.62 5.37
CA ARG A 261 -16.54 23.25 4.27
C ARG A 261 -16.66 22.35 3.02
N TRP A 262 -15.64 21.53 2.74
CA TRP A 262 -15.73 20.56 1.65
C TRP A 262 -16.66 19.39 2.00
N LEU A 263 -16.53 18.82 3.18
CA LEU A 263 -17.33 17.70 3.64
C LEU A 263 -18.82 18.08 3.82
N ASP A 264 -19.09 19.31 4.24
CA ASP A 264 -20.46 19.84 4.40
C ASP A 264 -21.27 19.86 3.10
N ARG A 265 -20.61 19.90 1.96
CA ARG A 265 -21.27 19.70 0.65
C ARG A 265 -21.93 18.34 0.53
N LYS A 266 -21.41 17.35 1.24
CA LYS A 266 -21.97 16.00 1.29
C LYS A 266 -22.92 15.81 2.46
N SER A 267 -22.49 16.19 3.64
CA SER A 267 -23.25 16.06 4.88
C SER A 267 -22.64 16.95 5.95
N THR A 268 -23.48 17.65 6.70
CA THR A 268 -23.08 18.45 7.87
C THR A 268 -22.98 17.63 9.16
N GLY A 269 -23.32 16.33 9.10
CA GLY A 269 -23.33 15.42 10.25
C GLY A 269 -22.10 14.51 10.32
N LYS A 270 -22.20 13.51 11.20
CA LYS A 270 -21.22 12.43 11.32
C LYS A 270 -21.13 11.59 10.04
N LEU A 271 -19.95 11.02 9.80
CA LEU A 271 -19.64 10.21 8.63
C LEU A 271 -19.06 8.84 9.03
N PRO A 272 -19.76 8.05 9.88
CA PRO A 272 -19.20 6.87 10.55
C PRO A 272 -18.91 5.69 9.61
N ARG A 273 -19.28 5.78 8.34
CA ARG A 273 -19.03 4.75 7.33
C ARG A 273 -17.94 5.14 6.34
N ILE A 274 -17.38 6.33 6.46
CA ILE A 274 -16.37 6.86 5.55
C ILE A 274 -14.99 6.63 6.12
N VAL A 275 -14.10 6.10 5.28
CA VAL A 275 -12.67 6.00 5.54
C VAL A 275 -11.97 7.05 4.68
N LEU A 276 -11.11 7.87 5.26
CA LEU A 276 -10.16 8.67 4.50
C LEU A 276 -9.04 7.74 4.05
N SER A 277 -9.16 7.20 2.83
CA SER A 277 -8.25 6.18 2.30
C SER A 277 -6.90 6.73 1.91
N GLU A 278 -6.84 8.00 1.53
CA GLU A 278 -5.58 8.73 1.37
C GLU A 278 -5.66 10.09 2.05
N VAL A 279 -4.69 10.36 2.92
CA VAL A 279 -4.43 11.69 3.45
C VAL A 279 -2.95 11.98 3.31
N GLY A 280 -2.62 12.95 2.48
CA GLY A 280 -1.24 13.33 2.24
C GLY A 280 -1.13 14.75 1.72
N ILE A 281 0.07 15.29 1.74
CA ILE A 281 0.43 16.58 1.16
C ILE A 281 1.95 16.65 1.05
N ILE A 282 2.47 17.31 0.02
CA ILE A 282 3.89 17.59 -0.07
C ILE A 282 4.30 18.63 0.98
N ALA A 283 5.51 18.48 1.56
CA ALA A 283 6.06 19.40 2.57
C ALA A 283 6.66 20.65 1.91
N GLU A 284 5.83 21.45 1.25
CA GLU A 284 6.25 22.67 0.53
C GLU A 284 5.32 23.84 0.83
N LYS A 285 5.85 25.04 0.69
CA LYS A 285 5.04 26.27 0.72
C LYS A 285 4.01 26.28 -0.41
N GLY A 286 2.82 26.75 -0.11
CA GLY A 286 1.71 26.85 -1.06
C GLY A 286 0.95 25.54 -1.28
N ALA A 287 1.36 24.41 -0.67
CA ALA A 287 0.79 23.09 -0.92
C ALA A 287 -0.70 22.97 -0.52
N TYR A 288 -1.19 23.78 0.42
CA TYR A 288 -2.62 23.79 0.78
C TYR A 288 -3.56 24.08 -0.39
N ARG A 289 -3.07 24.79 -1.42
CA ARG A 289 -3.86 25.13 -2.61
C ARG A 289 -4.05 23.95 -3.55
N HIS A 290 -3.07 23.06 -3.59
CA HIS A 290 -3.02 21.91 -4.52
C HIS A 290 -2.45 20.67 -3.83
N PRO A 291 -3.14 20.12 -2.81
CA PRO A 291 -2.60 19.04 -1.98
C PRO A 291 -2.35 17.73 -2.76
N ALA A 292 -3.01 17.53 -3.90
CA ALA A 292 -2.80 16.38 -4.78
C ALA A 292 -1.57 16.49 -5.70
N VAL A 293 -0.79 17.57 -5.61
CA VAL A 293 0.45 17.73 -6.41
C VAL A 293 1.62 17.08 -5.70
N TRP A 294 2.15 16.02 -6.29
CA TRP A 294 3.24 15.21 -5.72
C TRP A 294 4.62 15.48 -6.33
N LYS A 295 4.69 16.24 -7.42
CA LYS A 295 5.94 16.70 -8.03
C LYS A 295 6.19 18.13 -7.60
N GLY A 296 6.98 18.27 -6.54
CA GLY A 296 7.35 19.55 -6.00
C GLY A 296 8.45 20.25 -6.83
N GLY A 297 8.70 21.44 -6.48
CA GLY A 297 9.71 22.37 -7.03
C GLY A 297 9.70 23.64 -6.21
N GLY A 298 8.86 23.67 -5.19
CA GLY A 298 8.70 24.75 -4.26
C GLY A 298 9.70 24.72 -3.09
N GLN A 299 9.62 25.73 -2.24
CA GLN A 299 10.46 25.80 -1.05
C GLN A 299 9.96 24.82 0.02
N PRO A 300 10.81 23.94 0.56
CA PRO A 300 10.43 23.00 1.63
C PRO A 300 9.82 23.70 2.86
N ASP A 301 8.70 23.17 3.35
CA ASP A 301 8.09 23.58 4.61
C ASP A 301 7.38 22.37 5.30
N PHE A 302 8.09 21.76 6.23
CA PHE A 302 7.59 20.62 6.99
C PHE A 302 6.44 20.97 7.96
N THR A 303 6.26 22.27 8.25
CA THR A 303 5.17 22.74 9.11
C THR A 303 3.84 22.65 8.38
N VAL A 304 3.83 22.91 7.07
CA VAL A 304 2.66 22.74 6.20
C VAL A 304 2.14 21.30 6.27
N GLN A 305 3.01 20.31 6.07
CA GLN A 305 2.65 18.90 6.14
C GLN A 305 2.16 18.49 7.56
N LYS A 306 2.87 18.93 8.59
CA LYS A 306 2.49 18.65 9.99
C LYS A 306 1.08 19.15 10.30
N ARG A 307 0.79 20.43 10.01
CA ARG A 307 -0.52 21.05 10.29
C ARG A 307 -1.64 20.41 9.50
N TRP A 308 -1.38 19.99 8.26
CA TRP A 308 -2.33 19.24 7.45
C TRP A 308 -2.73 17.95 8.14
N PHE A 309 -1.75 17.18 8.64
CA PHE A 309 -2.00 15.92 9.34
C PHE A 309 -2.75 16.15 10.66
N GLU A 310 -2.41 17.17 11.41
CA GLU A 310 -3.12 17.53 12.64
C GLU A 310 -4.59 17.89 12.35
N ALA A 311 -4.84 18.66 11.30
CA ALA A 311 -6.20 19.06 10.90
C ALA A 311 -7.04 17.87 10.41
N ALA A 312 -6.47 17.02 9.55
CA ALA A 312 -7.15 15.82 9.06
C ALA A 312 -7.52 14.88 10.22
N CYS A 313 -6.62 14.72 11.20
CA CYS A 313 -6.89 13.94 12.40
C CYS A 313 -8.05 14.52 13.22
N GLN A 314 -8.08 15.85 13.41
CA GLN A 314 -9.17 16.52 14.10
C GLN A 314 -10.51 16.30 13.38
N VAL A 315 -10.56 16.55 12.08
CA VAL A 315 -11.78 16.41 11.27
C VAL A 315 -12.29 14.97 11.29
N ALA A 316 -11.40 13.98 11.10
CA ALA A 316 -11.80 12.59 11.11
C ALA A 316 -12.44 12.15 12.45
N ARG A 317 -11.93 12.67 13.58
CA ARG A 317 -12.53 12.44 14.90
C ARG A 317 -13.88 13.17 15.05
N ASP A 318 -13.91 14.46 14.70
CA ASP A 318 -15.10 15.30 14.88
C ASP A 318 -16.27 14.78 14.03
N ARG A 319 -15.99 14.20 12.87
CA ARG A 319 -16.95 13.56 11.98
C ARG A 319 -17.21 12.08 12.30
N ASP A 320 -16.57 11.52 13.32
CA ASP A 320 -16.73 10.11 13.71
C ASP A 320 -16.50 9.14 12.54
N MET A 321 -15.42 9.39 11.78
CA MET A 321 -15.13 8.61 10.59
C MET A 321 -14.61 7.20 10.92
N ALA A 322 -14.88 6.24 10.03
CA ALA A 322 -14.51 4.83 10.20
C ALA A 322 -12.99 4.58 10.12
N GLY A 323 -12.22 5.57 9.66
CA GLY A 323 -10.77 5.43 9.63
C GLY A 323 -10.05 6.48 8.82
N LEU A 324 -8.74 6.40 8.88
CA LEU A 324 -7.80 7.35 8.30
C LEU A 324 -6.50 6.63 7.95
N TYR A 325 -6.09 6.73 6.68
CA TYR A 325 -4.82 6.19 6.19
C TYR A 325 -3.94 7.31 5.65
N TRP A 326 -2.71 7.39 6.18
CA TRP A 326 -1.72 8.34 5.73
C TRP A 326 -1.09 7.90 4.41
N TRP A 327 -1.00 8.80 3.45
CA TRP A 327 -0.31 8.60 2.18
C TRP A 327 1.10 9.14 2.27
N ASN A 328 2.17 8.38 2.05
CA ASN A 328 2.29 6.94 2.09
C ASN A 328 3.59 6.52 2.78
N LEU A 329 3.71 5.24 3.08
CA LEU A 329 4.96 4.58 3.47
C LEU A 329 5.44 3.77 2.26
N ASP A 330 6.63 4.09 1.73
CA ASP A 330 7.27 3.25 0.72
C ASP A 330 7.71 1.92 1.36
N PHE A 331 7.37 0.79 0.72
CA PHE A 331 7.70 -0.54 1.23
C PHE A 331 9.21 -0.77 1.40
N HIS A 332 10.03 -0.09 0.59
CA HIS A 332 11.48 -0.20 0.62
C HIS A 332 12.15 0.83 1.54
N ALA A 333 11.42 1.83 1.99
CA ALA A 333 11.98 2.85 2.86
C ALA A 333 12.52 2.23 4.15
N ASP A 334 13.62 2.79 4.64
CA ASP A 334 14.10 2.54 5.99
C ASP A 334 13.54 3.60 6.92
N PRO A 335 12.59 3.25 7.83
CA PRO A 335 12.03 4.24 8.74
C PRO A 335 13.05 4.86 9.71
N ALA A 336 14.23 4.25 9.86
CA ALA A 336 15.32 4.81 10.64
C ALA A 336 16.11 5.89 9.89
N THR A 337 15.94 5.97 8.57
CA THR A 337 16.63 6.93 7.71
C THR A 337 15.63 7.92 7.13
N PRO A 338 15.74 9.24 7.44
CA PRO A 338 14.87 10.24 6.85
C PRO A 338 14.94 10.20 5.30
N SER A 339 13.78 10.26 4.67
CA SER A 339 13.71 10.33 3.20
C SER A 339 13.97 11.75 2.71
N ASP A 340 14.68 11.91 1.58
CA ASP A 340 14.85 13.22 0.92
C ASP A 340 13.55 13.67 0.21
N SER A 341 12.62 12.77 -0.05
CA SER A 341 11.34 13.09 -0.68
C SER A 341 10.47 13.98 0.21
N LEU A 342 10.04 15.12 -0.31
CA LEU A 342 9.14 16.04 0.40
C LEU A 342 7.71 15.48 0.57
N THR A 343 7.38 14.39 -0.10
CA THR A 343 6.10 13.69 0.09
C THR A 343 6.13 12.73 1.29
N SER A 344 7.32 12.27 1.70
CA SER A 344 7.48 11.37 2.84
C SER A 344 7.28 12.13 4.15
N PHE A 345 6.62 11.48 5.11
CA PHE A 345 6.49 11.97 6.49
C PHE A 345 7.45 11.27 7.47
N LEU A 346 8.18 10.23 7.03
CA LEU A 346 9.09 9.46 7.86
C LEU A 346 10.21 10.32 8.46
N GLY A 347 10.40 10.25 9.77
CA GLY A 347 11.40 11.01 10.51
C GLY A 347 11.14 12.52 10.59
N ARG A 348 9.94 12.98 10.21
CA ARG A 348 9.59 14.42 10.09
C ARG A 348 8.53 14.86 11.12
N PRO A 349 8.29 16.17 11.28
CA PRO A 349 7.29 16.68 12.21
C PRO A 349 5.87 16.10 11.98
N ALA A 350 5.50 15.80 10.72
CA ALA A 350 4.23 15.18 10.38
C ALA A 350 4.07 13.76 10.97
N GLU A 351 5.15 13.01 11.09
CA GLU A 351 5.10 11.68 11.74
C GLU A 351 4.79 11.77 13.25
N SER A 352 5.27 12.83 13.91
CA SER A 352 4.92 13.07 15.31
C SER A 352 3.45 13.44 15.47
N ALA A 353 2.89 14.23 14.54
CA ALA A 353 1.47 14.54 14.48
C ALA A 353 0.62 13.28 14.31
N LEU A 354 0.98 12.42 13.37
CA LEU A 354 0.37 11.12 13.13
C LEU A 354 0.40 10.24 14.40
N THR A 355 1.57 10.09 15.01
CA THR A 355 1.76 9.26 16.20
C THR A 355 0.89 9.77 17.36
N SER A 356 0.86 11.09 17.57
CA SER A 356 0.01 11.72 18.59
C SER A 356 -1.48 11.49 18.31
N CYS A 357 -1.89 11.66 17.05
CA CYS A 357 -3.26 11.42 16.61
C CYS A 357 -3.72 10.01 17.00
N PHE A 358 -2.98 8.99 16.59
CA PHE A 358 -3.39 7.60 16.80
C PHE A 358 -3.31 7.15 18.27
N ARG A 359 -2.30 7.62 18.99
CA ARG A 359 -2.17 7.34 20.42
C ARG A 359 -3.34 7.88 21.24
N THR A 360 -3.83 9.07 20.89
CA THR A 360 -4.89 9.79 21.63
C THR A 360 -6.28 9.60 21.03
N TRP A 361 -6.44 8.75 20.02
CA TRP A 361 -7.76 8.48 19.44
C TRP A 361 -8.68 7.83 20.48
N PRO A 362 -9.87 8.41 20.73
CA PRO A 362 -10.83 7.82 21.65
C PRO A 362 -11.32 6.45 21.13
N ARG A 363 -11.77 5.61 22.06
CA ARG A 363 -12.40 4.32 21.75
C ARG A 363 -13.87 4.52 21.55
#